data_514e5cdfbb775678fcdbb7ca6611d8c3
#
_entry.id   514e5cdfbb775678fcdbb7ca6611d8c3
#
_cell.length_a   1.000
_cell.length_b   1.000
_cell.length_c   1.000
_cell.angle_alpha   90.00
_cell.angle_beta   90.00
_cell.angle_gamma   90.00
#
_symmetry.space_group_name_H-M   'P 1'
#
loop_
_entity.id
_entity.type
_entity.pdbx_description
1 polymer ?
#
loop_
_entity_poly.entity_id
_entity_poly.type
_entity_poly.pdbx_seq_one_letter_code
_entity_poly.pdbx_strand_id
1 'polypeptide(L)'
;MSKETDNILTIENLKTYFQVGKVKGKTVHVRAVDGVSLSIKKGEVMGLVGESGSGKSTLAYTVMGMYPPTEGKITFKGEDISAGSSRRPLDVKKDMQIVFQDPGSSLNPHQNIKQILELPLKVHGIVKKEEMEKRVTQILRTVELSPAYMYKTPGSMGGGERQMISIARALATDPSFVILDEPTSALDVSIQAKIINMLLRLQEKNNLTYLFITHDLSLMRNIATRVAIMYLGKICEMASTHEFFETPYHPYTKMLLSS
;
A
#
# COMPACT_ATOMS: atom_id res chain seq x y z
N MET A 1 -5.45 -27.17 18.58
CA MET A 1 -4.34 -26.46 17.96
C MET A 1 -4.92 -25.76 16.73
N SER A 2 -5.22 -24.47 16.82
CA SER A 2 -5.64 -23.67 15.67
C SER A 2 -4.47 -23.63 14.69
N LYS A 3 -4.71 -24.00 13.42
CA LYS A 3 -3.74 -23.75 12.33
C LYS A 3 -3.47 -22.26 12.35
N GLU A 4 -2.27 -21.84 12.77
CA GLU A 4 -1.78 -20.50 12.53
C GLU A 4 -1.94 -20.26 11.02
N THR A 5 -2.87 -19.39 10.65
CA THR A 5 -3.08 -19.04 9.25
C THR A 5 -1.86 -18.24 8.86
N ASP A 6 -1.08 -18.73 7.89
CA ASP A 6 0.10 -18.08 7.29
C ASP A 6 -0.25 -16.71 6.66
N ASN A 7 -1.52 -16.33 6.70
CA ASN A 7 -2.05 -15.10 6.16
C ASN A 7 -1.89 -13.94 7.16
N ILE A 8 -1.20 -12.87 6.74
CA ILE A 8 -1.11 -11.63 7.49
C ILE A 8 -2.38 -10.78 7.33
N LEU A 9 -3.00 -10.81 6.14
CA LEU A 9 -4.23 -10.11 5.82
C LEU A 9 -5.23 -11.06 5.17
N THR A 10 -6.49 -10.99 5.60
CA THR A 10 -7.61 -11.70 4.95
C THR A 10 -8.77 -10.72 4.78
N ILE A 11 -9.30 -10.67 3.59
CA ILE A 11 -10.46 -9.87 3.18
C ILE A 11 -11.55 -10.83 2.73
N GLU A 12 -12.77 -10.68 3.28
CA GLU A 12 -13.89 -11.58 3.00
C GLU A 12 -15.10 -10.76 2.56
N ASN A 13 -15.54 -10.96 1.31
CA ASN A 13 -16.72 -10.34 0.69
C ASN A 13 -16.83 -8.83 0.93
N LEU A 14 -15.70 -8.11 0.82
CA LEU A 14 -15.62 -6.69 1.12
C LEU A 14 -16.37 -5.86 0.11
N LYS A 15 -17.21 -4.94 0.59
CA LYS A 15 -17.93 -3.97 -0.22
C LYS A 15 -17.67 -2.56 0.30
N THR A 16 -17.46 -1.63 -0.61
CA THR A 16 -17.33 -0.20 -0.31
C THR A 16 -18.07 0.60 -1.38
N TYR A 17 -19.20 1.19 -0.96
CA TYR A 17 -20.11 1.93 -1.81
C TYR A 17 -20.16 3.39 -1.41
N PHE A 18 -20.12 4.28 -2.40
CA PHE A 18 -20.23 5.72 -2.18
C PHE A 18 -21.54 6.23 -2.73
N GLN A 19 -22.27 6.98 -1.91
CA GLN A 19 -23.48 7.66 -2.35
C GLN A 19 -23.11 8.84 -3.27
N VAL A 20 -23.63 8.85 -4.49
CA VAL A 20 -23.34 9.89 -5.50
C VAL A 20 -24.52 10.78 -5.84
N GLY A 21 -25.72 10.46 -5.35
CA GLY A 21 -26.91 11.28 -5.60
C GLY A 21 -28.22 10.54 -5.43
N LYS A 22 -29.30 11.13 -5.94
CA LYS A 22 -30.63 10.52 -6.02
C LYS A 22 -31.16 10.64 -7.44
N VAL A 23 -31.66 9.55 -8.01
CA VAL A 23 -32.35 9.50 -9.30
C VAL A 23 -33.77 8.99 -9.06
N LYS A 24 -34.77 9.77 -9.44
CA LYS A 24 -36.20 9.46 -9.22
C LYS A 24 -36.49 9.08 -7.76
N GLY A 25 -35.92 9.81 -6.79
CA GLY A 25 -36.10 9.58 -5.35
C GLY A 25 -35.34 8.40 -4.75
N LYS A 26 -34.64 7.57 -5.58
CA LYS A 26 -33.77 6.47 -5.11
C LYS A 26 -32.34 6.91 -5.01
N THR A 27 -31.70 6.58 -3.92
CA THR A 27 -30.25 6.81 -3.71
C THR A 27 -29.43 5.96 -4.68
N VAL A 28 -28.50 6.61 -5.40
CA VAL A 28 -27.58 5.95 -6.32
C VAL A 28 -26.20 5.84 -5.65
N HIS A 29 -25.60 4.68 -5.78
CA HIS A 29 -24.28 4.39 -5.23
C HIS A 29 -23.31 3.97 -6.34
N VAL A 30 -22.07 4.44 -6.24
CA VAL A 30 -20.94 3.85 -6.95
C VAL A 30 -20.42 2.67 -6.12
N ARG A 31 -20.37 1.49 -6.71
CA ARG A 31 -19.86 0.26 -6.11
C ARG A 31 -18.37 0.15 -6.40
N ALA A 32 -17.57 0.90 -5.68
CA ALA A 32 -16.14 0.98 -5.94
C ALA A 32 -15.39 -0.32 -5.59
N VAL A 33 -15.86 -1.04 -4.56
CA VAL A 33 -15.44 -2.40 -4.20
C VAL A 33 -16.71 -3.21 -4.00
N ASP A 34 -16.87 -4.32 -4.70
CA ASP A 34 -18.13 -5.09 -4.76
C ASP A 34 -17.89 -6.60 -4.59
N GLY A 35 -17.77 -7.06 -3.33
CA GLY A 35 -17.65 -8.47 -3.00
C GLY A 35 -16.22 -9.02 -3.18
N VAL A 36 -15.18 -8.21 -2.88
CA VAL A 36 -13.79 -8.62 -2.98
C VAL A 36 -13.41 -9.54 -1.83
N SER A 37 -12.84 -10.71 -2.17
CA SER A 37 -12.18 -11.62 -1.23
C SER A 37 -10.74 -11.86 -1.65
N LEU A 38 -9.80 -11.68 -0.70
CA LEU A 38 -8.36 -11.74 -0.95
C LEU A 38 -7.64 -12.14 0.34
N SER A 39 -6.62 -12.98 0.24
CA SER A 39 -5.70 -13.27 1.33
C SER A 39 -4.26 -13.02 0.92
N ILE A 40 -3.46 -12.45 1.83
CA ILE A 40 -2.03 -12.17 1.62
C ILE A 40 -1.25 -12.91 2.72
N LYS A 41 -0.24 -13.69 2.30
CA LYS A 41 0.63 -14.40 3.22
C LYS A 41 1.72 -13.49 3.76
N LYS A 42 2.26 -13.83 4.93
CA LYS A 42 3.41 -13.12 5.50
C LYS A 42 4.63 -13.26 4.58
N GLY A 43 5.31 -12.14 4.31
CA GLY A 43 6.47 -12.07 3.42
C GLY A 43 6.12 -12.12 1.93
N GLU A 44 4.84 -12.10 1.56
CA GLU A 44 4.37 -12.11 0.18
C GLU A 44 4.40 -10.70 -0.44
N VAL A 45 4.69 -10.62 -1.73
CA VAL A 45 4.40 -9.45 -2.57
C VAL A 45 3.17 -9.76 -3.41
N MET A 46 2.00 -9.28 -2.96
CA MET A 46 0.75 -9.40 -3.69
C MET A 46 0.59 -8.22 -4.64
N GLY A 47 0.59 -8.47 -5.95
CA GLY A 47 0.26 -7.47 -6.97
C GLY A 47 -1.24 -7.30 -7.11
N LEU A 48 -1.75 -6.07 -7.06
CA LEU A 48 -3.13 -5.73 -7.39
C LEU A 48 -3.14 -4.82 -8.61
N VAL A 49 -3.60 -5.33 -9.74
CA VAL A 49 -3.52 -4.66 -11.03
C VAL A 49 -4.91 -4.43 -11.61
N GLY A 50 -5.05 -3.41 -12.45
CA GLY A 50 -6.27 -3.06 -13.16
C GLY A 50 -6.23 -1.62 -13.67
N GLU A 51 -7.13 -1.25 -14.55
CA GLU A 51 -7.24 0.11 -15.09
C GLU A 51 -7.55 1.15 -14.02
N SER A 52 -7.35 2.42 -14.37
CA SER A 52 -7.79 3.53 -13.51
C SER A 52 -9.30 3.45 -13.28
N GLY A 53 -9.73 3.69 -12.03
CA GLY A 53 -11.15 3.58 -11.67
C GLY A 53 -11.65 2.16 -11.41
N SER A 54 -10.82 1.10 -11.50
CA SER A 54 -11.25 -0.27 -11.19
C SER A 54 -11.53 -0.55 -9.71
N GLY A 55 -11.14 0.37 -8.79
CA GLY A 55 -11.40 0.28 -7.34
C GLY A 55 -10.19 -0.04 -6.47
N LYS A 56 -8.98 -0.18 -7.02
CA LYS A 56 -7.74 -0.58 -6.31
C LYS A 56 -7.42 0.30 -5.10
N SER A 57 -7.31 1.62 -5.32
CA SER A 57 -7.03 2.56 -4.23
C SER A 57 -8.17 2.62 -3.22
N THR A 58 -9.43 2.44 -3.66
CA THR A 58 -10.57 2.32 -2.73
C THR A 58 -10.45 1.09 -1.85
N LEU A 59 -10.04 -0.07 -2.42
CA LEU A 59 -9.77 -1.27 -1.65
C LEU A 59 -8.66 -1.01 -0.63
N ALA A 60 -7.53 -0.42 -1.05
CA ALA A 60 -6.42 -0.06 -0.17
C ALA A 60 -6.86 0.84 0.99
N TYR A 61 -7.60 1.91 0.70
CA TYR A 61 -8.04 2.87 1.71
C TYR A 61 -9.11 2.28 2.65
N THR A 62 -9.92 1.34 2.16
CA THR A 62 -10.84 0.59 3.02
C THR A 62 -10.08 -0.36 3.93
N VAL A 63 -9.07 -1.07 3.42
CA VAL A 63 -8.18 -1.92 4.23
C VAL A 63 -7.45 -1.09 5.30
N MET A 64 -6.99 0.11 4.95
CA MET A 64 -6.37 1.04 5.92
C MET A 64 -7.38 1.65 6.92
N GLY A 65 -8.69 1.46 6.70
CA GLY A 65 -9.76 2.01 7.54
C GLY A 65 -10.03 3.51 7.34
N MET A 66 -9.52 4.09 6.24
CA MET A 66 -9.83 5.48 5.84
C MET A 66 -11.26 5.58 5.34
N TYR A 67 -11.74 4.55 4.63
CA TYR A 67 -13.14 4.39 4.27
C TYR A 67 -13.75 3.27 5.09
N PRO A 68 -14.93 3.47 5.70
CA PRO A 68 -15.62 2.37 6.36
C PRO A 68 -16.13 1.39 5.29
N PRO A 69 -15.99 0.08 5.50
CA PRO A 69 -16.62 -0.90 4.63
C PRO A 69 -18.15 -0.78 4.72
N THR A 70 -18.83 -0.99 3.59
CA THR A 70 -20.29 -1.11 3.57
C THR A 70 -20.73 -2.47 4.09
N GLU A 71 -20.01 -3.53 3.69
CA GLU A 71 -20.17 -4.91 4.12
C GLU A 71 -18.85 -5.67 4.04
N GLY A 72 -18.80 -6.86 4.62
CA GLY A 72 -17.63 -7.75 4.59
C GLY A 72 -16.75 -7.60 5.80
N LYS A 73 -15.66 -8.36 5.81
CA LYS A 73 -14.74 -8.45 6.95
C LYS A 73 -13.29 -8.29 6.50
N ILE A 74 -12.49 -7.63 7.34
CA ILE A 74 -11.04 -7.50 7.17
C ILE A 74 -10.39 -8.01 8.44
N THR A 75 -9.52 -9.01 8.29
CA THR A 75 -8.76 -9.60 9.40
C THR A 75 -7.26 -9.35 9.16
N PHE A 76 -6.56 -8.80 10.14
CA PHE A 76 -5.13 -8.57 10.12
C PHE A 76 -4.47 -9.30 11.29
N LYS A 77 -3.53 -10.20 11.00
CA LYS A 77 -2.87 -11.06 12.01
C LYS A 77 -3.86 -11.78 12.95
N GLY A 78 -5.00 -12.21 12.38
CA GLY A 78 -6.06 -12.91 13.14
C GLY A 78 -7.06 -12.00 13.86
N GLU A 79 -6.84 -10.68 13.90
CA GLU A 79 -7.72 -9.71 14.53
C GLU A 79 -8.67 -9.06 13.53
N ASP A 80 -9.93 -8.89 13.87
CA ASP A 80 -10.91 -8.16 13.05
C ASP A 80 -10.64 -6.65 13.11
N ILE A 81 -10.27 -6.08 11.98
CA ILE A 81 -9.97 -4.66 11.79
C ILE A 81 -10.98 -3.94 10.89
N SER A 82 -12.16 -4.50 10.69
CA SER A 82 -13.20 -3.94 9.80
C SER A 82 -13.68 -2.55 10.24
N ALA A 83 -13.52 -2.19 11.51
CA ALA A 83 -13.83 -0.85 12.00
C ALA A 83 -12.96 0.22 11.33
N GLY A 84 -13.52 1.44 11.17
CA GLY A 84 -12.75 2.59 10.69
C GLY A 84 -11.53 2.91 11.55
N SER A 85 -10.54 3.59 10.95
CA SER A 85 -9.22 3.81 11.55
C SER A 85 -9.24 4.43 12.95
N SER A 86 -10.23 5.28 13.27
CA SER A 86 -10.38 5.89 14.61
C SER A 86 -10.57 4.88 15.74
N ARG A 87 -11.13 3.70 15.42
CA ARG A 87 -11.40 2.62 16.40
C ARG A 87 -10.33 1.52 16.40
N ARG A 88 -9.38 1.55 15.48
CA ARG A 88 -8.31 0.54 15.41
C ARG A 88 -7.26 0.76 16.50
N PRO A 89 -6.73 -0.32 17.12
CA PRO A 89 -5.62 -0.23 18.05
C PRO A 89 -4.40 0.45 17.45
N LEU A 90 -3.59 1.13 18.28
CA LEU A 90 -2.36 1.78 17.84
C LEU A 90 -1.34 0.79 17.25
N ASP A 91 -1.30 -0.44 17.77
CA ASP A 91 -0.40 -1.49 17.28
C ASP A 91 -0.74 -1.90 15.84
N VAL A 92 -2.02 -1.99 15.49
CA VAL A 92 -2.46 -2.23 14.11
C VAL A 92 -2.04 -1.06 13.21
N LYS A 93 -2.21 0.19 13.68
CA LYS A 93 -1.80 1.39 12.92
C LYS A 93 -0.29 1.50 12.76
N LYS A 94 0.48 1.05 13.74
CA LYS A 94 1.94 0.98 13.68
C LYS A 94 2.40 -0.05 12.66
N ASP A 95 1.75 -1.20 12.63
CA ASP A 95 2.19 -2.39 11.92
C ASP A 95 1.69 -2.47 10.47
N MET A 96 0.65 -1.71 10.15
CA MET A 96 0.06 -1.57 8.81
C MET A 96 0.25 -0.15 8.30
N GLN A 97 1.01 0.03 7.22
CA GLN A 97 1.34 1.35 6.67
C GLN A 97 0.96 1.46 5.19
N ILE A 98 0.87 2.69 4.70
CA ILE A 98 0.58 2.97 3.29
C ILE A 98 1.52 4.03 2.72
N VAL A 99 1.97 3.80 1.49
CA VAL A 99 2.62 4.79 0.63
C VAL A 99 1.61 5.21 -0.42
N PHE A 100 1.27 6.49 -0.46
CA PHE A 100 0.29 7.05 -1.38
C PHE A 100 0.88 7.32 -2.77
N GLN A 101 0.05 7.35 -3.78
CA GLN A 101 0.39 7.60 -5.18
C GLN A 101 1.11 8.93 -5.39
N ASP A 102 0.67 10.01 -4.72
CA ASP A 102 1.29 11.33 -4.84
C ASP A 102 2.02 11.73 -3.55
N PRO A 103 3.36 11.70 -3.56
CA PRO A 103 4.16 12.15 -2.41
C PRO A 103 4.05 13.66 -2.18
N GLY A 104 3.68 14.45 -3.21
CA GLY A 104 3.53 15.89 -3.09
C GLY A 104 2.38 16.29 -2.16
N SER A 105 1.25 15.58 -2.25
CA SER A 105 0.08 15.81 -1.39
C SER A 105 0.20 15.09 -0.04
N SER A 106 1.01 14.04 0.05
CA SER A 106 1.12 13.24 1.28
C SER A 106 2.14 13.76 2.29
N LEU A 107 3.11 14.57 1.86
CA LEU A 107 4.13 15.19 2.71
C LEU A 107 3.75 16.65 3.03
N ASN A 108 3.81 17.03 4.31
CA ASN A 108 3.53 18.43 4.70
C ASN A 108 4.63 19.36 4.17
N PRO A 109 4.33 20.31 3.27
CA PRO A 109 5.32 21.19 2.64
C PRO A 109 5.97 22.18 3.62
N HIS A 110 5.33 22.45 4.77
CA HIS A 110 5.82 23.37 5.79
C HIS A 110 6.73 22.73 6.84
N GLN A 111 6.94 21.40 6.75
CA GLN A 111 7.81 20.66 7.65
C GLN A 111 9.10 20.26 6.95
N ASN A 112 10.22 20.24 7.70
CA ASN A 112 11.43 19.61 7.21
C ASN A 112 11.33 18.07 7.32
N ILE A 113 12.22 17.36 6.63
CA ILE A 113 12.19 15.91 6.56
C ILE A 113 12.37 15.27 7.94
N LYS A 114 13.20 15.88 8.81
CA LYS A 114 13.34 15.44 10.21
C LYS A 114 11.99 15.42 10.92
N GLN A 115 11.22 16.50 10.85
CA GLN A 115 9.92 16.62 11.49
C GLN A 115 8.91 15.60 10.92
N ILE A 116 8.92 15.38 9.60
CA ILE A 116 8.05 14.41 8.93
C ILE A 116 8.35 12.99 9.41
N LEU A 117 9.63 12.60 9.52
CA LEU A 117 10.03 11.26 9.95
C LEU A 117 9.93 11.06 11.46
N GLU A 118 10.08 12.11 12.27
CA GLU A 118 9.90 12.04 13.72
C GLU A 118 8.43 11.85 14.13
N LEU A 119 7.47 12.31 13.31
CA LEU A 119 6.04 12.25 13.65
C LEU A 119 5.57 10.82 13.97
N PRO A 120 5.72 9.82 13.08
CA PRO A 120 5.32 8.45 13.38
C PRO A 120 6.11 7.85 14.57
N LEU A 121 7.37 8.19 14.74
CA LEU A 121 8.18 7.73 15.87
C LEU A 121 7.65 8.24 17.20
N LYS A 122 7.22 9.51 17.26
CA LYS A 122 6.62 10.14 18.45
C LYS A 122 5.24 9.58 18.75
N VAL A 123 4.38 9.47 17.72
CA VAL A 123 2.99 8.98 17.88
C VAL A 123 2.96 7.56 18.44
N HIS A 124 3.88 6.71 17.99
CA HIS A 124 3.95 5.32 18.42
C HIS A 124 4.98 5.04 19.52
N GLY A 125 5.64 6.07 20.06
CA GLY A 125 6.60 5.91 21.15
C GLY A 125 7.76 4.97 20.84
N ILE A 126 8.25 4.97 19.60
CA ILE A 126 9.23 3.98 19.11
C ILE A 126 10.61 4.18 19.73
N VAL A 127 11.03 5.44 19.90
CA VAL A 127 12.34 5.81 20.48
C VAL A 127 12.18 6.98 21.44
N LYS A 128 13.11 7.09 22.38
CA LYS A 128 13.22 8.23 23.28
C LYS A 128 13.69 9.48 22.54
N LYS A 129 13.45 10.65 23.12
CA LYS A 129 13.78 11.95 22.50
C LYS A 129 15.27 12.08 22.15
N GLU A 130 16.15 11.54 22.98
CA GLU A 130 17.61 11.59 22.85
C GLU A 130 18.10 10.74 21.65
N GLU A 131 17.35 9.72 21.25
CA GLU A 131 17.69 8.80 20.16
C GLU A 131 17.04 9.17 18.82
N MET A 132 16.16 10.17 18.83
CA MET A 132 15.30 10.53 17.69
C MET A 132 16.11 10.85 16.43
N GLU A 133 17.14 11.68 16.52
CA GLU A 133 17.97 12.08 15.38
C GLU A 133 18.80 10.91 14.83
N LYS A 134 19.28 10.04 15.71
CA LYS A 134 19.97 8.80 15.32
C LYS A 134 19.02 7.89 14.52
N ARG A 135 17.78 7.74 14.99
CA ARG A 135 16.77 6.94 14.30
C ARG A 135 16.38 7.54 12.95
N VAL A 136 16.16 8.85 12.86
CA VAL A 136 15.90 9.53 11.58
C VAL A 136 17.05 9.32 10.59
N THR A 137 18.30 9.43 11.07
CA THR A 137 19.49 9.14 10.26
C THR A 137 19.47 7.71 9.71
N GLN A 138 19.13 6.72 10.53
CA GLN A 138 19.01 5.32 10.10
C GLN A 138 17.92 5.14 9.04
N ILE A 139 16.74 5.74 9.26
CA ILE A 139 15.62 5.67 8.33
C ILE A 139 16.02 6.27 6.97
N LEU A 140 16.67 7.44 6.93
CA LEU A 140 17.15 8.04 5.68
C LEU A 140 18.13 7.11 4.94
N ARG A 141 19.07 6.51 5.64
CA ARG A 141 20.02 5.54 5.05
C ARG A 141 19.31 4.29 4.50
N THR A 142 18.22 3.86 5.14
CA THR A 142 17.43 2.70 4.69
C THR A 142 16.83 2.92 3.30
N VAL A 143 16.47 4.16 2.98
CA VAL A 143 15.97 4.56 1.65
C VAL A 143 17.04 5.20 0.78
N GLU A 144 18.33 4.94 1.06
CA GLU A 144 19.49 5.40 0.28
C GLU A 144 19.62 6.93 0.15
N LEU A 145 19.12 7.67 1.12
CA LEU A 145 19.28 9.12 1.21
C LEU A 145 20.35 9.52 2.23
N SER A 146 21.07 10.60 1.92
CA SER A 146 22.03 11.19 2.86
C SER A 146 21.33 11.74 4.10
N PRO A 147 21.90 11.61 5.30
CA PRO A 147 21.38 12.25 6.51
C PRO A 147 21.16 13.77 6.39
N ALA A 148 21.90 14.45 5.52
CA ALA A 148 21.73 15.88 5.27
C ALA A 148 20.32 16.26 4.77
N TYR A 149 19.59 15.30 4.22
CA TYR A 149 18.18 15.52 3.80
C TYR A 149 17.25 15.87 4.96
N MET A 150 17.59 15.54 6.19
CA MET A 150 16.75 15.86 7.36
C MET A 150 16.45 17.36 7.49
N TYR A 151 17.31 18.22 6.97
CA TYR A 151 17.15 19.68 7.04
C TYR A 151 16.43 20.29 5.82
N LYS A 152 16.19 19.50 4.77
CA LYS A 152 15.45 19.93 3.58
C LYS A 152 13.93 19.90 3.83
N THR A 153 13.20 20.65 3.00
CA THR A 153 11.73 20.58 2.92
C THR A 153 11.31 19.83 1.65
N PRO A 154 10.11 19.22 1.59
CA PRO A 154 9.63 18.53 0.39
C PRO A 154 9.66 19.38 -0.88
N GLY A 155 9.41 20.70 -0.76
CA GLY A 155 9.43 21.64 -1.89
C GLY A 155 10.81 21.82 -2.55
N SER A 156 11.90 21.52 -1.82
CA SER A 156 13.28 21.62 -2.33
C SER A 156 13.82 20.32 -2.94
N MET A 157 12.96 19.29 -3.12
CA MET A 157 13.34 17.95 -3.52
C MET A 157 12.71 17.55 -4.85
N GLY A 158 13.41 16.69 -5.60
CA GLY A 158 12.86 16.06 -6.80
C GLY A 158 11.76 15.03 -6.50
N GLY A 159 10.98 14.64 -7.52
CA GLY A 159 9.87 13.69 -7.36
C GLY A 159 10.30 12.35 -6.75
N GLY A 160 11.37 11.76 -7.25
CA GLY A 160 11.92 10.50 -6.72
C GLY A 160 12.40 10.61 -5.27
N GLU A 161 13.03 11.72 -4.90
CA GLU A 161 13.46 11.96 -3.52
C GLU A 161 12.26 12.09 -2.58
N ARG A 162 11.21 12.82 -2.98
CA ARG A 162 9.95 12.91 -2.22
C ARG A 162 9.31 11.54 -2.04
N GLN A 163 9.33 10.70 -3.07
CA GLN A 163 8.82 9.34 -2.99
C GLN A 163 9.62 8.49 -2.00
N MET A 164 10.95 8.58 -2.04
CA MET A 164 11.82 7.90 -1.05
C MET A 164 11.50 8.35 0.38
N ILE A 165 11.21 9.63 0.62
CA ILE A 165 10.79 10.13 1.95
C ILE A 165 9.41 9.60 2.33
N SER A 166 8.45 9.51 1.40
CA SER A 166 7.14 8.91 1.66
C SER A 166 7.27 7.44 2.09
N ILE A 167 8.13 6.68 1.39
CA ILE A 167 8.47 5.30 1.76
C ILE A 167 9.17 5.26 3.12
N ALA A 168 10.16 6.13 3.37
CA ALA A 168 10.87 6.24 4.64
C ALA A 168 9.93 6.48 5.81
N ARG A 169 8.94 7.37 5.63
CA ARG A 169 7.91 7.66 6.63
C ARG A 169 7.07 6.43 6.96
N ALA A 170 6.64 5.69 5.94
CA ALA A 170 5.87 4.46 6.14
C ALA A 170 6.70 3.37 6.86
N LEU A 171 7.99 3.26 6.54
CA LEU A 171 8.89 2.29 7.17
C LEU A 171 9.40 2.71 8.56
N ALA A 172 9.18 3.95 8.99
CA ALA A 172 9.68 4.48 10.27
C ALA A 172 9.20 3.70 11.49
N THR A 173 8.01 3.09 11.39
CA THR A 173 7.38 2.31 12.47
C THR A 173 7.80 0.84 12.50
N ASP A 174 8.69 0.39 11.61
CA ASP A 174 9.05 -1.02 11.40
C ASP A 174 7.80 -1.91 11.17
N PRO A 175 6.95 -1.59 10.18
CA PRO A 175 5.70 -2.32 9.94
C PRO A 175 5.98 -3.72 9.40
N SER A 176 5.03 -4.65 9.56
CA SER A 176 5.07 -5.95 8.89
C SER A 176 4.30 -5.98 7.56
N PHE A 177 3.42 -5.00 7.34
CA PHE A 177 2.59 -4.90 6.14
C PHE A 177 2.57 -3.48 5.59
N VAL A 178 2.84 -3.31 4.30
CA VAL A 178 2.81 -2.01 3.62
C VAL A 178 1.99 -2.10 2.34
N ILE A 179 1.03 -1.20 2.20
CA ILE A 179 0.34 -0.96 0.94
C ILE A 179 1.14 0.07 0.15
N LEU A 180 1.46 -0.25 -1.09
CA LEU A 180 2.17 0.61 -2.03
C LEU A 180 1.18 0.99 -3.14
N ASP A 181 0.53 2.16 -3.03
CA ASP A 181 -0.47 2.61 -4.01
C ASP A 181 0.20 3.41 -5.11
N GLU A 182 0.42 2.79 -6.26
CA GLU A 182 1.10 3.34 -7.44
C GLU A 182 2.41 4.09 -7.11
N PRO A 183 3.35 3.47 -6.38
CA PRO A 183 4.48 4.19 -5.75
C PRO A 183 5.48 4.77 -6.75
N THR A 184 5.34 4.49 -8.04
CA THR A 184 6.31 4.90 -9.07
C THR A 184 5.67 5.49 -10.33
N SER A 185 4.32 5.60 -10.40
CA SER A 185 3.59 5.98 -11.62
C SER A 185 3.92 7.38 -12.18
N ALA A 186 4.38 8.31 -11.34
CA ALA A 186 4.70 9.69 -11.73
C ALA A 186 6.21 9.95 -11.91
N LEU A 187 7.02 8.89 -12.01
CA LEU A 187 8.47 8.98 -12.04
C LEU A 187 9.05 8.48 -13.36
N ASP A 188 10.22 8.98 -13.73
CA ASP A 188 10.96 8.46 -14.87
C ASP A 188 11.45 7.02 -14.64
N VAL A 189 11.69 6.28 -15.73
CA VAL A 189 12.01 4.84 -15.71
C VAL A 189 13.24 4.52 -14.85
N SER A 190 14.25 5.38 -14.83
CA SER A 190 15.48 5.14 -14.08
C SER A 190 15.27 5.24 -12.57
N ILE A 191 14.51 6.24 -12.13
CA ILE A 191 14.14 6.43 -10.73
C ILE A 191 13.14 5.37 -10.29
N GLN A 192 12.20 4.99 -11.16
CA GLN A 192 11.27 3.90 -10.93
C GLN A 192 12.01 2.59 -10.62
N ALA A 193 12.96 2.19 -11.48
CA ALA A 193 13.77 0.98 -11.28
C ALA A 193 14.56 1.04 -9.96
N LYS A 194 15.13 2.20 -9.60
CA LYS A 194 15.85 2.40 -8.34
C LYS A 194 14.95 2.17 -7.12
N ILE A 195 13.74 2.75 -7.11
CA ILE A 195 12.78 2.62 -6.02
C ILE A 195 12.30 1.18 -5.89
N ILE A 196 11.98 0.52 -7.00
CA ILE A 196 11.53 -0.88 -6.99
C ILE A 196 12.61 -1.80 -6.42
N ASN A 197 13.86 -1.67 -6.90
CA ASN A 197 14.97 -2.47 -6.38
C ASN A 197 15.23 -2.23 -4.88
N MET A 198 15.08 -0.98 -4.41
CA MET A 198 15.16 -0.65 -3.00
C MET A 198 14.04 -1.34 -2.20
N LEU A 199 12.78 -1.28 -2.67
CA LEU A 199 11.64 -1.90 -2.02
C LEU A 199 11.79 -3.42 -1.92
N LEU A 200 12.29 -4.09 -2.96
CA LEU A 200 12.54 -5.54 -2.95
C LEU A 200 13.63 -5.91 -1.94
N ARG A 201 14.76 -5.19 -1.94
CA ARG A 201 15.81 -5.40 -0.92
C ARG A 201 15.29 -5.23 0.51
N LEU A 202 14.43 -4.24 0.74
CA LEU A 202 13.83 -4.01 2.06
C LEU A 202 12.83 -5.11 2.43
N GLN A 203 12.08 -5.61 1.47
CA GLN A 203 11.15 -6.72 1.64
C GLN A 203 11.89 -7.99 2.07
N GLU A 204 12.93 -8.38 1.36
CA GLU A 204 13.75 -9.55 1.68
C GLU A 204 14.44 -9.41 3.04
N LYS A 205 15.13 -8.27 3.26
CA LYS A 205 15.90 -8.03 4.49
C LYS A 205 15.06 -8.04 5.75
N ASN A 206 13.84 -7.47 5.70
CA ASN A 206 12.97 -7.26 6.86
C ASN A 206 11.76 -8.20 6.87
N ASN A 207 11.66 -9.12 5.91
CA ASN A 207 10.49 -10.00 5.71
C ASN A 207 9.17 -9.22 5.67
N LEU A 208 9.18 -8.08 4.96
CA LEU A 208 8.00 -7.24 4.79
C LEU A 208 6.98 -7.92 3.88
N THR A 209 5.72 -7.64 4.11
CA THR A 209 4.63 -8.05 3.23
C THR A 209 4.12 -6.84 2.48
N TYR A 210 3.97 -6.94 1.16
CA TYR A 210 3.47 -5.86 0.34
C TYR A 210 2.14 -6.19 -0.33
N LEU A 211 1.21 -5.23 -0.32
CA LEU A 211 0.17 -5.11 -1.32
C LEU A 211 0.60 -4.03 -2.31
N PHE A 212 1.07 -4.43 -3.47
CA PHE A 212 1.59 -3.53 -4.49
C PHE A 212 0.51 -3.24 -5.54
N ILE A 213 0.04 -2.01 -5.59
CA ILE A 213 -1.00 -1.56 -6.52
C ILE A 213 -0.34 -0.84 -7.68
N THR A 214 -0.68 -1.23 -8.90
CA THR A 214 -0.20 -0.60 -10.13
C THR A 214 -1.16 -0.87 -11.28
N HIS A 215 -1.02 -0.11 -12.36
CA HIS A 215 -1.61 -0.43 -13.67
C HIS A 215 -0.60 -1.09 -14.61
N ASP A 216 0.69 -1.17 -14.23
CA ASP A 216 1.77 -1.78 -15.03
C ASP A 216 1.92 -3.28 -14.70
N LEU A 217 1.44 -4.12 -15.61
CA LEU A 217 1.57 -5.57 -15.53
C LEU A 217 3.01 -6.05 -15.70
N SER A 218 3.80 -5.38 -16.55
CA SER A 218 5.18 -5.78 -16.83
C SER A 218 6.03 -5.71 -15.56
N LEU A 219 5.77 -4.71 -14.73
CA LEU A 219 6.42 -4.57 -13.43
C LEU A 219 6.11 -5.76 -12.52
N MET A 220 4.84 -6.21 -12.49
CA MET A 220 4.40 -7.31 -11.62
C MET A 220 5.08 -8.63 -11.94
N ARG A 221 5.43 -8.87 -13.20
CA ARG A 221 6.14 -10.09 -13.64
C ARG A 221 7.43 -10.32 -12.86
N ASN A 222 8.11 -9.24 -12.48
CA ASN A 222 9.43 -9.30 -11.86
C ASN A 222 9.42 -9.18 -10.34
N ILE A 223 8.32 -8.67 -9.75
CA ILE A 223 8.30 -8.33 -8.31
C ILE A 223 7.24 -9.07 -7.51
N ALA A 224 6.13 -9.47 -8.14
CA ALA A 224 5.01 -10.08 -7.41
C ALA A 224 5.19 -11.59 -7.24
N THR A 225 4.76 -12.10 -6.10
CA THR A 225 4.62 -13.53 -5.83
C THR A 225 3.32 -14.07 -6.43
N ARG A 226 2.24 -13.31 -6.27
CA ARG A 226 0.91 -13.54 -6.84
C ARG A 226 0.35 -12.23 -7.38
N VAL A 227 -0.52 -12.34 -8.36
CA VAL A 227 -1.19 -11.19 -8.99
C VAL A 227 -2.70 -11.37 -8.91
N ALA A 228 -3.40 -10.32 -8.54
CA ALA A 228 -4.85 -10.22 -8.59
C ALA A 228 -5.25 -9.10 -9.57
N ILE A 229 -6.18 -9.39 -10.47
CA ILE A 229 -6.73 -8.40 -11.42
C ILE A 229 -8.06 -7.87 -10.90
N MET A 230 -8.13 -6.56 -10.79
CA MET A 230 -9.35 -5.86 -10.38
C MET A 230 -10.01 -5.14 -11.56
N TYR A 231 -11.29 -5.44 -11.78
CA TYR A 231 -12.10 -4.83 -12.81
C TYR A 231 -13.50 -4.47 -12.27
N LEU A 232 -13.91 -3.22 -12.44
CA LEU A 232 -15.23 -2.69 -12.00
C LEU A 232 -15.59 -3.11 -10.56
N GLY A 233 -14.66 -2.94 -9.63
CA GLY A 233 -14.86 -3.22 -8.21
C GLY A 233 -14.74 -4.68 -7.79
N LYS A 234 -14.40 -5.60 -8.69
CA LYS A 234 -14.29 -7.04 -8.43
C LYS A 234 -12.92 -7.58 -8.80
N ILE A 235 -12.47 -8.62 -8.09
CA ILE A 235 -11.33 -9.42 -8.53
C ILE A 235 -11.86 -10.43 -9.55
N CYS A 236 -11.37 -10.36 -10.78
CA CYS A 236 -11.78 -11.25 -11.86
C CYS A 236 -10.80 -12.42 -12.06
N GLU A 237 -9.55 -12.28 -11.66
CA GLU A 237 -8.54 -13.35 -11.70
C GLU A 237 -7.51 -13.15 -10.59
N MET A 238 -7.01 -14.23 -10.01
CA MET A 238 -5.92 -14.23 -9.06
C MET A 238 -5.15 -15.55 -9.18
N ALA A 239 -3.84 -15.46 -9.42
CA ALA A 239 -2.96 -16.61 -9.58
C ALA A 239 -1.53 -16.32 -9.11
N SER A 240 -0.69 -17.36 -9.04
CA SER A 240 0.75 -17.15 -8.93
C SER A 240 1.25 -16.36 -10.14
N THR A 241 2.33 -15.59 -9.99
CA THR A 241 2.86 -14.77 -11.09
C THR A 241 3.19 -15.63 -12.32
N HIS A 242 3.76 -16.81 -12.11
CA HIS A 242 4.05 -17.73 -13.20
C HIS A 242 2.79 -18.15 -13.97
N GLU A 243 1.78 -18.69 -13.28
CA GLU A 243 0.51 -19.10 -13.90
C GLU A 243 -0.20 -17.95 -14.58
N PHE A 244 -0.19 -16.77 -13.95
CA PHE A 244 -0.84 -15.57 -14.46
C PHE A 244 -0.28 -15.13 -15.82
N PHE A 245 1.02 -15.18 -16.03
CA PHE A 245 1.66 -14.75 -17.28
C PHE A 245 1.74 -15.83 -18.35
N GLU A 246 1.73 -17.12 -17.97
CA GLU A 246 1.81 -18.23 -18.92
C GLU A 246 0.42 -18.68 -19.42
N THR A 247 -0.57 -18.71 -18.53
CA THR A 247 -1.90 -19.25 -18.83
C THR A 247 -3.02 -18.37 -18.26
N PRO A 248 -3.16 -17.11 -18.72
CA PRO A 248 -4.23 -16.24 -18.22
C PRO A 248 -5.61 -16.80 -18.57
N TYR A 249 -6.50 -16.83 -17.58
CA TYR A 249 -7.84 -17.40 -17.70
C TYR A 249 -8.88 -16.40 -18.18
N HIS A 250 -8.95 -15.24 -17.51
CA HIS A 250 -10.01 -14.28 -17.73
C HIS A 250 -9.79 -13.49 -19.02
N PRO A 251 -10.82 -13.25 -19.86
CA PRO A 251 -10.67 -12.47 -21.10
C PRO A 251 -10.08 -11.08 -20.91
N TYR A 252 -10.44 -10.40 -19.82
CA TYR A 252 -9.88 -9.09 -19.48
C TYR A 252 -8.38 -9.15 -19.18
N THR A 253 -7.91 -10.20 -18.49
CA THR A 253 -6.49 -10.43 -18.26
C THR A 253 -5.73 -10.63 -19.56
N LYS A 254 -6.29 -11.43 -20.48
CA LYS A 254 -5.71 -11.66 -21.83
C LYS A 254 -5.60 -10.36 -22.60
N MET A 255 -6.63 -9.52 -22.54
CA MET A 255 -6.63 -8.20 -23.18
C MET A 255 -5.52 -7.30 -22.60
N LEU A 256 -5.40 -7.22 -21.27
CA LEU A 256 -4.38 -6.42 -20.61
C LEU A 256 -2.95 -6.89 -20.91
N LEU A 257 -2.73 -8.20 -21.12
CA LEU A 257 -1.42 -8.76 -21.45
C LEU A 257 -1.06 -8.56 -22.93
N SER A 258 -2.04 -8.28 -23.80
CA SER A 258 -1.84 -8.07 -25.24
C SER A 258 -1.70 -6.59 -25.61
N SER A 259 -1.96 -5.65 -24.69
CA SER A 259 -1.84 -4.21 -24.88
C SER A 259 -0.47 -3.69 -24.44
#